data_ab0edc3afe448b0570c054af9f5f2dbf
#
_entry.id   ab0edc3afe448b0570c054af9f5f2dbf
#
_cell.length_a   1.000
_cell.length_b   1.000
_cell.length_c   1.000
_cell.angle_alpha   90.00
_cell.angle_beta   90.00
_cell.angle_gamma   90.00
#
_symmetry.space_group_name_H-M   'P 1'
#
loop_
_entity.id
_entity.type
_entity.pdbx_description
1 polymer ?
#
loop_
_entity_poly.entity_id
_entity_poly.type
_entity_poly.pdbx_seq_one_letter_code
_entity_poly.pdbx_strand_id
1 'polypeptide(L)'
;MKTFDEKYPGVKTEYLSTNEYSLQSFIAILNQAIATHPDGIAVPILNSEALQPILDKAVSSGIPVVAFNISDPRPADQRIHYLTYVGGDEYLTGLKLGEYVIEQVNAGKVPKPTKMMAANHDATHQGLKARYRGMSDAMKKIGVSVDELIIGADPAGARSIMQSYLSTHKDVNYIFTLGTLSCPWAYSVADQMGLKPKLADKGMTIVSVDDSPNSLEGIKDGKILASHSQGFWLQGYLPMEILYFYKKMGMAPLDDVITGPVVINESNVDQWIKFVKATIGEDAYKKQITW
;
A
#
# COMPACT_ATOMS: atom_id res chain seq x y z
N MET A 1 -0.28 -18.71 0.90
CA MET A 1 0.73 -19.77 0.81
C MET A 1 0.21 -21.08 1.40
N LYS A 2 -0.06 -21.21 2.71
CA LYS A 2 -0.59 -22.47 3.28
C LYS A 2 -1.77 -23.06 2.51
N THR A 3 -2.79 -22.26 2.19
CA THR A 3 -3.94 -22.67 1.36
C THR A 3 -3.53 -23.16 -0.02
N PHE A 4 -2.47 -22.62 -0.59
CA PHE A 4 -1.94 -23.03 -1.89
C PHE A 4 -1.23 -24.39 -1.78
N ASP A 5 -0.36 -24.57 -0.79
CA ASP A 5 0.36 -25.83 -0.56
C ASP A 5 -0.60 -27.00 -0.27
N GLU A 6 -1.71 -26.74 0.45
CA GLU A 6 -2.77 -27.72 0.70
C GLU A 6 -3.51 -28.12 -0.59
N LYS A 7 -3.71 -27.16 -1.51
CA LYS A 7 -4.38 -27.40 -2.80
C LYS A 7 -3.52 -28.17 -3.81
N TYR A 8 -2.20 -27.95 -3.76
CA TYR A 8 -1.25 -28.55 -4.71
C TYR A 8 -0.21 -29.42 -4.00
N PRO A 9 -0.54 -30.68 -3.66
CA PRO A 9 0.40 -31.59 -3.00
C PRO A 9 1.70 -31.76 -3.81
N GLY A 10 2.85 -31.64 -3.15
CA GLY A 10 4.17 -31.70 -3.76
C GLY A 10 4.74 -30.34 -4.17
N VAL A 11 3.99 -29.25 -3.99
CA VAL A 11 4.51 -27.89 -4.05
C VAL A 11 4.84 -27.42 -2.64
N LYS A 12 5.94 -26.70 -2.50
CA LYS A 12 6.33 -26.02 -1.25
C LYS A 12 6.51 -24.54 -1.55
N THR A 13 5.74 -23.69 -0.89
CA THR A 13 5.94 -22.25 -0.92
C THR A 13 6.73 -21.78 0.31
N GLU A 14 7.59 -20.80 0.14
CA GLU A 14 8.37 -20.19 1.21
C GLU A 14 8.15 -18.68 1.20
N TYR A 15 7.82 -18.12 2.37
CA TYR A 15 7.70 -16.68 2.57
C TYR A 15 8.96 -16.16 3.24
N LEU A 16 9.66 -15.28 2.54
CA LEU A 16 10.84 -14.60 3.04
C LEU A 16 10.54 -13.14 3.29
N SER A 17 10.89 -12.65 4.46
CA SER A 17 10.70 -11.25 4.84
C SER A 17 11.89 -10.72 5.61
N THR A 18 12.04 -9.40 5.63
CA THR A 18 13.03 -8.71 6.46
C THR A 18 12.38 -8.29 7.78
N ASN A 19 13.18 -8.23 8.85
CA ASN A 19 12.77 -7.65 10.13
C ASN A 19 12.89 -6.12 10.13
N GLU A 20 13.58 -5.56 9.13
CA GLU A 20 13.82 -4.14 8.98
C GLU A 20 13.25 -3.66 7.64
N TYR A 21 12.62 -2.51 7.66
CA TYR A 21 12.18 -1.84 6.43
C TYR A 21 13.39 -1.19 5.76
N SER A 22 14.09 -1.95 4.91
CA SER A 22 15.32 -1.54 4.24
C SER A 22 15.43 -2.19 2.85
N LEU A 23 15.69 -1.39 1.82
CA LEU A 23 15.96 -1.91 0.47
C LEU A 23 17.19 -2.83 0.44
N GLN A 24 18.23 -2.53 1.23
CA GLN A 24 19.41 -3.39 1.32
C GLN A 24 19.11 -4.75 1.91
N SER A 25 18.35 -4.80 3.02
CA SER A 25 17.93 -6.05 3.65
C SER A 25 17.04 -6.87 2.71
N PHE A 26 16.16 -6.20 1.96
CA PHE A 26 15.34 -6.83 0.93
C PHE A 26 16.18 -7.45 -0.20
N ILE A 27 17.16 -6.72 -0.72
CA ILE A 27 18.09 -7.21 -1.74
C ILE A 27 18.88 -8.42 -1.24
N ALA A 28 19.33 -8.42 0.01
CA ALA A 28 20.06 -9.54 0.59
C ALA A 28 19.21 -10.83 0.63
N ILE A 29 17.96 -10.73 1.08
CA ILE A 29 17.02 -11.86 1.09
C ILE A 29 16.68 -12.33 -0.32
N LEU A 30 16.45 -11.41 -1.26
CA LEU A 30 16.19 -11.75 -2.66
C LEU A 30 17.35 -12.53 -3.28
N ASN A 31 18.59 -12.10 -3.05
CA ASN A 31 19.77 -12.83 -3.50
C ASN A 31 19.87 -14.23 -2.88
N GLN A 32 19.56 -14.37 -1.58
CA GLN A 32 19.50 -15.68 -0.93
C GLN A 32 18.44 -16.58 -1.55
N ALA A 33 17.23 -16.05 -1.80
CA ALA A 33 16.17 -16.78 -2.46
C ALA A 33 16.59 -17.28 -3.86
N ILE A 34 17.19 -16.43 -4.67
CA ILE A 34 17.67 -16.79 -6.01
C ILE A 34 18.75 -17.87 -5.93
N ALA A 35 19.66 -17.81 -4.95
CA ALA A 35 20.72 -18.78 -4.76
C ALA A 35 20.23 -20.19 -4.43
N THR A 36 18.99 -20.36 -3.96
CA THR A 36 18.37 -21.68 -3.73
C THR A 36 17.86 -22.33 -5.02
N HIS A 37 17.92 -21.63 -6.16
CA HIS A 37 17.38 -22.06 -7.47
C HIS A 37 15.92 -22.54 -7.38
N PRO A 38 14.99 -21.69 -6.91
CA PRO A 38 13.58 -22.06 -6.82
C PRO A 38 12.94 -22.23 -8.20
N ASP A 39 11.82 -22.93 -8.28
CA ASP A 39 11.05 -23.11 -9.51
C ASP A 39 10.37 -21.81 -9.99
N GLY A 40 10.28 -20.79 -9.15
CA GLY A 40 9.79 -19.46 -9.46
C GLY A 40 9.84 -18.52 -8.27
N ILE A 41 9.82 -17.22 -8.53
CA ILE A 41 9.87 -16.16 -7.51
C ILE A 41 8.74 -15.18 -7.75
N ALA A 42 7.99 -14.85 -6.67
CA ALA A 42 7.13 -13.69 -6.62
C ALA A 42 7.82 -12.58 -5.81
N VAL A 43 7.86 -11.35 -6.33
CA VAL A 43 8.65 -10.25 -5.76
C VAL A 43 8.00 -8.88 -5.99
N PRO A 44 7.94 -7.99 -4.98
CA PRO A 44 7.55 -6.60 -5.20
C PRO A 44 8.72 -5.79 -5.78
N ILE A 45 8.43 -4.95 -6.78
CA ILE A 45 9.45 -4.12 -7.43
C ILE A 45 9.57 -2.77 -6.71
N LEU A 46 10.14 -2.79 -5.51
CA LEU A 46 10.27 -1.59 -4.66
C LEU A 46 11.10 -0.47 -5.30
N ASN A 47 12.12 -0.87 -6.07
CA ASN A 47 13.00 0.04 -6.81
C ASN A 47 13.51 -0.68 -8.06
N SER A 48 13.03 -0.26 -9.22
CA SER A 48 13.32 -0.93 -10.51
C SER A 48 14.81 -0.95 -10.84
N GLU A 49 15.51 0.16 -10.64
CA GLU A 49 16.95 0.27 -10.99
C GLU A 49 17.80 -0.66 -10.13
N ALA A 50 17.54 -0.70 -8.83
CA ALA A 50 18.30 -1.53 -7.90
C ALA A 50 18.01 -3.03 -8.07
N LEU A 51 16.78 -3.40 -8.44
CA LEU A 51 16.36 -4.80 -8.55
C LEU A 51 16.59 -5.40 -9.93
N GLN A 52 16.67 -4.59 -10.99
CA GLN A 52 16.81 -5.07 -12.35
C GLN A 52 17.99 -6.02 -12.54
N PRO A 53 19.25 -5.70 -12.18
CA PRO A 53 20.37 -6.59 -12.45
C PRO A 53 20.25 -7.93 -11.71
N ILE A 54 19.55 -7.95 -10.57
CA ILE A 54 19.33 -9.14 -9.75
C ILE A 54 18.28 -10.05 -10.40
N LEU A 55 17.15 -9.45 -10.81
CA LEU A 55 16.03 -10.17 -11.41
C LEU A 55 16.32 -10.61 -12.85
N ASP A 56 17.03 -9.82 -13.64
CA ASP A 56 17.49 -10.21 -14.97
C ASP A 56 18.43 -11.43 -14.90
N LYS A 57 19.28 -11.49 -13.86
CA LYS A 57 20.11 -12.67 -13.60
C LYS A 57 19.26 -13.89 -13.23
N ALA A 58 18.23 -13.74 -12.41
CA ALA A 58 17.31 -14.83 -12.05
C ALA A 58 16.60 -15.36 -13.31
N VAL A 59 16.02 -14.47 -14.11
CA VAL A 59 15.34 -14.84 -15.38
C VAL A 59 16.29 -15.53 -16.35
N SER A 60 17.50 -15.00 -16.54
CA SER A 60 18.53 -15.60 -17.41
C SER A 60 18.98 -16.98 -16.92
N SER A 61 18.84 -17.27 -15.62
CA SER A 61 19.11 -18.59 -15.03
C SER A 61 17.91 -19.54 -15.10
N GLY A 62 16.82 -19.15 -15.78
CA GLY A 62 15.62 -19.98 -15.98
C GLY A 62 14.63 -19.94 -14.80
N ILE A 63 14.76 -18.98 -13.87
CA ILE A 63 13.82 -18.79 -12.77
C ILE A 63 12.74 -17.78 -13.21
N PRO A 64 11.48 -18.19 -13.43
CA PRO A 64 10.40 -17.28 -13.78
C PRO A 64 10.08 -16.35 -12.60
N VAL A 65 9.80 -15.09 -12.93
CA VAL A 65 9.49 -14.04 -11.97
C VAL A 65 8.06 -13.55 -12.21
N VAL A 66 7.29 -13.40 -11.13
CA VAL A 66 6.02 -12.66 -11.11
C VAL A 66 6.18 -11.44 -10.21
N ALA A 67 5.92 -10.26 -10.74
CA ALA A 67 5.87 -9.06 -9.92
C ALA A 67 4.55 -9.02 -9.14
N PHE A 68 4.56 -8.62 -7.86
CA PHE A 68 3.34 -8.39 -7.12
C PHE A 68 3.43 -7.15 -6.25
N ASN A 69 2.29 -6.63 -5.78
CA ASN A 69 2.16 -5.46 -4.93
C ASN A 69 2.67 -4.16 -5.57
N ILE A 70 3.94 -4.07 -5.95
CA ILE A 70 4.53 -2.93 -6.66
C ILE A 70 5.07 -3.41 -8.00
N SER A 71 4.61 -2.80 -9.10
CA SER A 71 5.09 -3.06 -10.46
C SER A 71 6.32 -2.23 -10.81
N ASP A 72 6.95 -2.54 -11.90
CA ASP A 72 7.93 -1.67 -12.56
C ASP A 72 7.18 -0.59 -13.38
N PRO A 73 7.26 0.70 -13.01
CA PRO A 73 6.50 1.77 -13.67
C PRO A 73 7.13 2.24 -14.99
N ARG A 74 8.27 1.68 -15.38
CA ARG A 74 8.98 2.10 -16.59
C ARG A 74 8.23 1.62 -17.86
N PRO A 75 8.51 2.22 -19.03
CA PRO A 75 8.01 1.71 -20.31
C PRO A 75 8.34 0.23 -20.53
N ALA A 76 7.51 -0.48 -21.28
CA ALA A 76 7.60 -1.93 -21.45
C ALA A 76 8.97 -2.42 -21.96
N ASP A 77 9.64 -1.65 -22.80
CA ASP A 77 10.98 -1.91 -23.34
C ASP A 77 12.12 -1.72 -22.33
N GLN A 78 11.84 -1.14 -21.17
CA GLN A 78 12.80 -0.88 -20.10
C GLN A 78 12.48 -1.64 -18.81
N ARG A 79 11.33 -2.29 -18.75
CA ARG A 79 10.90 -3.03 -17.55
C ARG A 79 11.76 -4.26 -17.30
N ILE A 80 11.87 -4.62 -16.02
CA ILE A 80 12.34 -5.93 -15.59
C ILE A 80 11.49 -7.01 -16.28
N HIS A 81 12.14 -8.05 -16.79
CA HIS A 81 11.46 -9.16 -17.46
C HIS A 81 10.79 -10.07 -16.42
N TYR A 82 9.53 -9.82 -16.12
CA TYR A 82 8.68 -10.72 -15.35
C TYR A 82 7.49 -11.20 -16.19
N LEU A 83 6.87 -12.33 -15.81
CA LEU A 83 5.75 -12.93 -16.57
C LEU A 83 4.53 -12.00 -16.60
N THR A 84 4.19 -11.45 -15.45
CA THR A 84 3.05 -10.55 -15.25
C THR A 84 3.20 -9.84 -13.91
N TYR A 85 2.40 -8.82 -13.69
CA TYR A 85 2.20 -8.16 -12.41
C TYR A 85 0.85 -8.54 -11.80
N VAL A 86 0.83 -8.74 -10.47
CA VAL A 86 -0.39 -8.98 -9.68
C VAL A 86 -0.46 -7.93 -8.58
N GLY A 87 -1.34 -6.95 -8.72
CA GLY A 87 -1.42 -5.89 -7.72
C GLY A 87 -2.38 -4.77 -8.04
N GLY A 88 -2.35 -3.71 -7.25
CA GLY A 88 -3.11 -2.48 -7.48
C GLY A 88 -2.40 -1.53 -8.43
N ASP A 89 -3.15 -0.57 -8.95
CA ASP A 89 -2.55 0.60 -9.60
C ASP A 89 -2.35 1.69 -8.54
N GLU A 90 -1.10 1.97 -8.24
CA GLU A 90 -0.72 2.88 -7.16
C GLU A 90 -1.07 4.35 -7.46
N TYR A 91 -1.02 4.76 -8.72
CA TYR A 91 -1.46 6.07 -9.12
C TYR A 91 -3.00 6.19 -9.01
N LEU A 92 -3.72 5.18 -9.50
CA LEU A 92 -5.18 5.14 -9.37
C LEU A 92 -5.63 5.07 -7.91
N THR A 93 -4.85 4.44 -7.03
CA THR A 93 -5.10 4.47 -5.58
C THR A 93 -5.19 5.90 -5.04
N GLY A 94 -4.19 6.71 -5.28
CA GLY A 94 -4.20 8.11 -4.87
C GLY A 94 -5.30 8.91 -5.54
N LEU A 95 -5.48 8.73 -6.86
CA LEU A 95 -6.49 9.42 -7.65
C LEU A 95 -7.92 9.10 -7.16
N LYS A 96 -8.26 7.84 -6.96
CA LYS A 96 -9.60 7.40 -6.52
C LYS A 96 -9.94 7.86 -5.11
N LEU A 97 -8.96 7.82 -4.19
CA LEU A 97 -9.15 8.39 -2.84
C LEU A 97 -9.36 9.90 -2.89
N GLY A 98 -8.61 10.61 -3.75
CA GLY A 98 -8.81 12.04 -3.96
C GLY A 98 -10.16 12.36 -4.60
N GLU A 99 -10.61 11.61 -5.59
CA GLU A 99 -11.95 11.74 -6.18
C GLU A 99 -13.04 11.50 -5.14
N TYR A 100 -12.85 10.50 -4.26
CA TYR A 100 -13.78 10.26 -3.15
C TYR A 100 -13.82 11.44 -2.16
N VAL A 101 -12.67 12.04 -1.82
CA VAL A 101 -12.65 13.28 -1.00
C VAL A 101 -13.48 14.37 -1.66
N ILE A 102 -13.30 14.62 -2.95
CA ILE A 102 -14.04 15.64 -3.69
C ILE A 102 -15.56 15.36 -3.66
N GLU A 103 -15.94 14.10 -3.85
CA GLU A 103 -17.34 13.67 -3.74
C GLU A 103 -17.94 13.99 -2.37
N GLN A 104 -17.22 13.65 -1.27
CA GLN A 104 -17.70 13.91 0.08
C GLN A 104 -17.77 15.42 0.41
N VAL A 105 -16.84 16.22 -0.11
CA VAL A 105 -16.88 17.69 -0.02
C VAL A 105 -18.11 18.25 -0.75
N ASN A 106 -18.36 17.81 -1.97
CA ASN A 106 -19.51 18.25 -2.77
C ASN A 106 -20.85 17.83 -2.15
N ALA A 107 -20.87 16.69 -1.44
CA ALA A 107 -22.02 16.22 -0.67
C ALA A 107 -22.20 16.95 0.67
N GLY A 108 -21.30 17.87 1.05
CA GLY A 108 -21.34 18.59 2.31
C GLY A 108 -21.06 17.74 3.55
N LYS A 109 -20.49 16.55 3.39
CA LYS A 109 -20.22 15.61 4.47
C LYS A 109 -18.90 15.90 5.19
N VAL A 110 -17.94 16.51 4.52
CA VAL A 110 -16.65 16.90 5.07
C VAL A 110 -16.26 18.31 4.63
N PRO A 111 -15.44 19.05 5.40
CA PRO A 111 -14.98 20.37 4.99
C PRO A 111 -14.10 20.27 3.73
N LYS A 112 -14.12 21.31 2.90
CA LYS A 112 -13.19 21.41 1.77
C LYS A 112 -11.74 21.45 2.28
N PRO A 113 -10.82 20.67 1.68
CA PRO A 113 -9.40 20.81 1.96
C PRO A 113 -8.92 22.24 1.65
N THR A 114 -8.21 22.85 2.58
CA THR A 114 -7.46 24.09 2.33
C THR A 114 -6.05 23.76 1.84
N LYS A 115 -5.42 22.78 2.48
CA LYS A 115 -4.15 22.18 2.12
C LYS A 115 -4.06 20.77 2.68
N MET A 116 -3.41 19.88 1.97
CA MET A 116 -3.22 18.48 2.39
C MET A 116 -1.74 18.19 2.61
N MET A 117 -1.42 17.43 3.66
CA MET A 117 -0.10 16.83 3.89
C MET A 117 -0.16 15.35 3.51
N ALA A 118 0.74 14.90 2.65
CA ALA A 118 0.92 13.49 2.32
C ALA A 118 2.11 12.92 3.11
N ALA A 119 1.83 12.01 4.05
CA ALA A 119 2.84 11.43 4.93
C ALA A 119 3.52 10.24 4.24
N ASN A 120 4.73 10.45 3.72
CA ASN A 120 5.55 9.46 3.02
C ASN A 120 6.62 8.89 3.94
N HIS A 121 6.57 7.58 4.22
CA HIS A 121 7.52 6.91 5.10
C HIS A 121 8.79 6.41 4.39
N ASP A 122 8.83 6.44 3.04
CA ASP A 122 10.01 6.06 2.25
C ASP A 122 10.08 6.84 0.93
N ALA A 123 11.01 7.80 0.87
CA ALA A 123 11.23 8.63 -0.30
C ALA A 123 11.75 7.86 -1.54
N THR A 124 12.24 6.64 -1.38
CA THR A 124 12.75 5.81 -2.48
C THR A 124 11.70 4.88 -3.07
N HIS A 125 10.59 4.68 -2.37
CA HIS A 125 9.55 3.73 -2.74
C HIS A 125 8.66 4.29 -3.87
N GLN A 126 8.74 3.68 -5.05
CA GLN A 126 8.05 4.16 -6.27
C GLN A 126 6.52 4.16 -6.15
N GLY A 127 5.95 3.15 -5.48
CA GLY A 127 4.50 3.07 -5.25
C GLY A 127 3.96 4.21 -4.39
N LEU A 128 4.68 4.61 -3.32
CA LEU A 128 4.28 5.75 -2.49
C LEU A 128 4.29 7.05 -3.28
N LYS A 129 5.30 7.25 -4.12
CA LYS A 129 5.35 8.40 -5.04
C LYS A 129 4.21 8.41 -6.05
N ALA A 130 3.79 7.24 -6.54
CA ALA A 130 2.67 7.13 -7.46
C ALA A 130 1.34 7.48 -6.75
N ARG A 131 1.11 6.97 -5.52
CA ARG A 131 -0.05 7.33 -4.69
C ARG A 131 -0.12 8.83 -4.42
N TYR A 132 1.02 9.43 -4.04
CA TYR A 132 1.13 10.88 -3.86
C TYR A 132 0.73 11.64 -5.12
N ARG A 133 1.25 11.27 -6.30
CA ARG A 133 0.90 11.93 -7.57
C ARG A 133 -0.58 11.83 -7.88
N GLY A 134 -1.19 10.64 -7.73
CA GLY A 134 -2.61 10.45 -7.98
C GLY A 134 -3.49 11.33 -7.09
N MET A 135 -3.19 11.40 -5.78
CA MET A 135 -3.89 12.29 -4.85
C MET A 135 -3.69 13.77 -5.23
N SER A 136 -2.46 14.17 -5.56
CA SER A 136 -2.14 15.55 -5.96
C SER A 136 -2.90 15.97 -7.21
N ASP A 137 -2.99 15.10 -8.21
CA ASP A 137 -3.72 15.37 -9.44
C ASP A 137 -5.24 15.47 -9.21
N ALA A 138 -5.80 14.68 -8.30
CA ALA A 138 -7.18 14.82 -7.87
C ALA A 138 -7.41 16.16 -7.16
N MET A 139 -6.60 16.50 -6.16
CA MET A 139 -6.75 17.73 -5.38
C MET A 139 -6.56 18.99 -6.21
N LYS A 140 -5.69 18.95 -7.22
CA LYS A 140 -5.48 20.04 -8.17
C LYS A 140 -6.75 20.43 -8.92
N LYS A 141 -7.66 19.47 -9.17
CA LYS A 141 -8.97 19.73 -9.83
C LYS A 141 -9.84 20.72 -9.04
N ILE A 142 -9.65 20.82 -7.73
CA ILE A 142 -10.37 21.74 -6.83
C ILE A 142 -9.51 22.86 -6.24
N GLY A 143 -8.30 23.06 -6.82
CA GLY A 143 -7.38 24.14 -6.44
C GLY A 143 -6.68 23.93 -5.10
N VAL A 144 -6.49 22.67 -4.65
CA VAL A 144 -5.85 22.32 -3.38
C VAL A 144 -4.46 21.77 -3.64
N SER A 145 -3.47 22.25 -2.89
CA SER A 145 -2.10 21.72 -2.91
C SER A 145 -1.95 20.55 -1.94
N VAL A 146 -1.10 19.60 -2.32
CA VAL A 146 -0.69 18.47 -1.49
C VAL A 146 0.83 18.56 -1.30
N ASP A 147 1.28 18.72 -0.06
CA ASP A 147 2.71 18.71 0.27
C ASP A 147 3.15 17.30 0.62
N GLU A 148 4.17 16.78 -0.05
CA GLU A 148 4.79 15.51 0.32
C GLU A 148 5.75 15.74 1.50
N LEU A 149 5.47 15.11 2.64
CA LEU A 149 6.30 15.14 3.84
C LEU A 149 6.98 13.79 4.04
N ILE A 150 8.31 13.75 3.94
CA ILE A 150 9.08 12.54 4.21
C ILE A 150 9.21 12.38 5.73
N ILE A 151 8.54 11.37 6.28
CA ILE A 151 8.45 11.14 7.72
C ILE A 151 9.36 10.03 8.24
N GLY A 152 9.87 9.16 7.34
CA GLY A 152 10.63 7.96 7.72
C GLY A 152 9.75 6.85 8.32
N ALA A 153 10.37 5.71 8.60
CA ALA A 153 9.70 4.51 9.12
C ALA A 153 9.83 4.34 10.64
N ASP A 154 10.59 5.19 11.33
CA ASP A 154 10.66 5.19 12.80
C ASP A 154 9.43 5.91 13.39
N PRO A 155 8.63 5.23 14.24
CA PRO A 155 7.37 5.80 14.75
C PRO A 155 7.54 7.11 15.54
N ALA A 156 8.63 7.25 16.32
CA ALA A 156 8.84 8.44 17.14
C ALA A 156 9.29 9.63 16.29
N GLY A 157 10.25 9.41 15.40
CA GLY A 157 10.72 10.40 14.43
C GLY A 157 9.61 10.87 13.50
N ALA A 158 8.82 9.94 12.95
CA ALA A 158 7.70 10.25 12.07
C ALA A 158 6.67 11.17 12.73
N ARG A 159 6.27 10.87 13.99
CA ARG A 159 5.36 11.74 14.75
C ARG A 159 5.95 13.12 15.00
N SER A 160 7.22 13.20 15.39
CA SER A 160 7.92 14.48 15.63
C SER A 160 7.97 15.34 14.36
N ILE A 161 8.27 14.75 13.20
CA ILE A 161 8.29 15.44 11.91
C ILE A 161 6.91 15.97 11.55
N MET A 162 5.86 15.14 11.65
CA MET A 162 4.49 15.55 11.37
C MET A 162 4.01 16.66 12.31
N GLN A 163 4.30 16.55 13.61
CA GLN A 163 3.95 17.56 14.60
C GLN A 163 4.63 18.90 14.32
N SER A 164 5.93 18.89 13.99
CA SER A 164 6.68 20.09 13.62
C SER A 164 6.10 20.76 12.38
N TYR A 165 5.79 19.98 11.36
CA TYR A 165 5.19 20.45 10.12
C TYR A 165 3.82 21.10 10.38
N LEU A 166 2.90 20.42 11.08
CA LEU A 166 1.56 20.92 11.38
C LEU A 166 1.58 22.13 12.34
N SER A 167 2.65 22.30 13.14
CA SER A 167 2.82 23.46 14.00
C SER A 167 3.06 24.73 13.22
N THR A 168 3.67 24.65 12.06
CA THR A 168 4.02 25.80 11.19
C THR A 168 3.08 25.97 9.99
N HIS A 169 2.32 24.95 9.63
CA HIS A 169 1.38 24.93 8.49
C HIS A 169 -0.07 24.83 8.99
N LYS A 170 -0.58 25.93 9.57
CA LYS A 170 -1.94 25.97 10.17
C LYS A 170 -3.08 25.91 9.16
N ASP A 171 -2.78 26.05 7.89
CA ASP A 171 -3.69 25.91 6.75
C ASP A 171 -3.92 24.46 6.33
N VAL A 172 -3.14 23.51 6.85
CA VAL A 172 -3.32 22.08 6.60
C VAL A 172 -4.50 21.56 7.45
N ASN A 173 -5.52 21.06 6.78
CA ASN A 173 -6.69 20.43 7.43
C ASN A 173 -6.95 18.99 6.95
N TYR A 174 -6.07 18.44 6.09
CA TYR A 174 -6.10 17.07 5.63
C TYR A 174 -4.74 16.38 5.73
N ILE A 175 -4.75 15.11 6.15
CA ILE A 175 -3.58 14.23 6.09
C ILE A 175 -3.92 13.04 5.19
N PHE A 176 -3.08 12.80 4.19
CA PHE A 176 -3.09 11.60 3.39
C PHE A 176 -1.91 10.70 3.81
N THR A 177 -2.19 9.54 4.37
CA THR A 177 -1.14 8.58 4.76
C THR A 177 -0.89 7.63 3.60
N LEU A 178 0.35 7.59 3.09
CA LEU A 178 0.70 6.85 1.88
C LEU A 178 0.83 5.33 2.09
N GLY A 179 0.76 4.86 3.32
CA GLY A 179 0.84 3.44 3.66
C GLY A 179 0.34 3.14 5.07
N THR A 180 0.23 1.87 5.38
CA THR A 180 -0.33 1.32 6.62
C THR A 180 0.30 1.89 7.89
N LEU A 181 1.64 2.05 7.89
CA LEU A 181 2.41 2.47 9.08
C LEU A 181 2.03 3.87 9.58
N SER A 182 1.81 4.81 8.67
CA SER A 182 1.62 6.22 9.02
C SER A 182 0.20 6.56 9.50
N CYS A 183 -0.78 5.69 9.27
CA CYS A 183 -2.17 5.93 9.66
C CYS A 183 -2.35 6.16 11.17
N PRO A 184 -1.95 5.24 12.09
CA PRO A 184 -2.09 5.48 13.52
C PRO A 184 -1.19 6.61 14.03
N TRP A 185 -0.05 6.86 13.38
CA TRP A 185 0.83 7.98 13.76
C TRP A 185 0.19 9.33 13.44
N ALA A 186 -0.41 9.46 12.26
CA ALA A 186 -1.11 10.68 11.85
C ALA A 186 -2.29 10.99 12.79
N TYR A 187 -3.07 9.95 13.14
CA TYR A 187 -4.16 10.11 14.10
C TYR A 187 -3.63 10.57 15.48
N SER A 188 -2.61 9.90 16.01
CA SER A 188 -2.00 10.23 17.30
C SER A 188 -1.49 11.67 17.34
N VAL A 189 -0.83 12.14 16.27
CA VAL A 189 -0.35 13.52 16.17
C VAL A 189 -1.52 14.50 16.16
N ALA A 190 -2.53 14.27 15.34
CA ALA A 190 -3.70 15.13 15.26
C ALA A 190 -4.46 15.22 16.59
N ASP A 191 -4.61 14.10 17.31
CA ASP A 191 -5.25 14.04 18.61
C ASP A 191 -4.45 14.81 19.67
N GLN A 192 -3.14 14.56 19.76
CA GLN A 192 -2.25 15.25 20.72
C GLN A 192 -2.18 16.77 20.50
N MET A 193 -2.31 17.23 19.25
CA MET A 193 -2.35 18.63 18.89
C MET A 193 -3.73 19.29 19.10
N GLY A 194 -4.73 18.55 19.59
CA GLY A 194 -6.11 19.03 19.73
C GLY A 194 -6.83 19.25 18.39
N LEU A 195 -6.30 18.73 17.31
CA LEU A 195 -6.86 18.84 15.95
C LEU A 195 -7.92 17.76 15.66
N LYS A 196 -8.35 17.05 16.65
CA LYS A 196 -9.24 15.85 16.65
C LYS A 196 -9.80 15.50 15.28
N PRO A 197 -9.39 14.35 14.71
CA PRO A 197 -10.02 13.86 13.49
C PRO A 197 -11.47 13.49 13.80
N LYS A 198 -12.40 14.31 13.36
CA LYS A 198 -13.82 14.01 13.34
C LYS A 198 -14.38 14.55 12.04
N LEU A 199 -15.05 13.70 11.30
CA LEU A 199 -15.65 14.03 10.01
C LEU A 199 -16.69 15.16 10.11
N ALA A 200 -17.35 15.29 11.26
CA ALA A 200 -18.43 16.28 11.47
C ALA A 200 -17.96 17.64 12.00
N ASP A 201 -16.77 17.73 12.59
CA ASP A 201 -16.26 18.97 13.18
C ASP A 201 -15.08 19.49 12.34
N LYS A 202 -14.77 20.79 12.45
CA LYS A 202 -13.68 21.48 11.72
C LYS A 202 -12.25 20.98 12.04
N GLY A 203 -12.12 19.69 12.40
CA GLY A 203 -10.85 19.06 12.73
C GLY A 203 -10.10 18.54 11.50
N MET A 204 -8.97 17.89 11.76
CA MET A 204 -8.14 17.25 10.75
C MET A 204 -8.86 16.06 10.13
N THR A 205 -9.01 16.03 8.81
CA THR A 205 -9.51 14.87 8.07
C THR A 205 -8.35 13.97 7.66
N ILE A 206 -8.43 12.69 7.97
CA ILE A 206 -7.42 11.70 7.59
C ILE A 206 -7.97 10.79 6.50
N VAL A 207 -7.19 10.62 5.43
CA VAL A 207 -7.40 9.63 4.37
C VAL A 207 -6.24 8.67 4.41
N SER A 208 -6.51 7.38 4.40
CA SER A 208 -5.49 6.35 4.56
C SER A 208 -5.38 5.46 3.33
N VAL A 209 -4.43 4.56 3.38
CA VAL A 209 -4.16 3.51 2.40
C VAL A 209 -4.14 2.19 3.15
N ASP A 210 -4.55 1.13 2.47
CA ASP A 210 -4.61 -0.25 2.93
C ASP A 210 -5.79 -0.58 3.86
N ASP A 211 -6.22 -1.83 3.79
CA ASP A 211 -7.28 -2.45 4.60
C ASP A 211 -6.74 -3.00 5.92
N SER A 212 -5.83 -2.26 6.56
CA SER A 212 -5.29 -2.62 7.88
C SER A 212 -6.36 -2.52 8.98
N PRO A 213 -6.25 -3.31 10.05
CA PRO A 213 -7.15 -3.17 11.20
C PRO A 213 -7.25 -1.73 11.74
N ASN A 214 -6.15 -0.98 11.78
CA ASN A 214 -6.17 0.44 12.16
C ASN A 214 -7.03 1.27 11.19
N SER A 215 -6.82 1.15 9.87
CA SER A 215 -7.61 1.91 8.89
C SER A 215 -9.09 1.55 8.96
N LEU A 216 -9.42 0.26 9.07
CA LEU A 216 -10.81 -0.21 9.11
C LEU A 216 -11.55 0.23 10.37
N GLU A 217 -10.97 0.01 11.56
CA GLU A 217 -11.59 0.49 12.81
C GLU A 217 -11.61 2.02 12.86
N GLY A 218 -10.59 2.69 12.29
CA GLY A 218 -10.58 4.14 12.18
C GLY A 218 -11.72 4.70 11.33
N ILE A 219 -12.10 4.05 10.23
CA ILE A 219 -13.27 4.40 9.42
C ILE A 219 -14.55 4.16 10.22
N LYS A 220 -14.67 2.99 10.84
CA LYS A 220 -15.84 2.63 11.65
C LYS A 220 -16.09 3.60 12.81
N ASP A 221 -15.03 4.05 13.45
CA ASP A 221 -15.08 5.01 14.57
C ASP A 221 -15.20 6.49 14.12
N GLY A 222 -15.24 6.76 12.82
CA GLY A 222 -15.26 8.12 12.27
C GLY A 222 -13.94 8.90 12.45
N LYS A 223 -12.82 8.22 12.71
CA LYS A 223 -11.49 8.82 12.85
C LYS A 223 -10.82 9.04 11.50
N ILE A 224 -11.16 8.23 10.51
CA ILE A 224 -10.63 8.23 9.15
C ILE A 224 -11.78 8.33 8.17
N LEU A 225 -11.66 9.17 7.15
CA LEU A 225 -12.69 9.35 6.14
C LEU A 225 -12.83 8.13 5.22
N ALA A 226 -11.71 7.64 4.74
CA ALA A 226 -11.64 6.52 3.83
C ALA A 226 -10.25 5.90 3.80
N SER A 227 -10.20 4.66 3.34
CA SER A 227 -8.99 3.96 2.95
C SER A 227 -9.24 3.22 1.63
N HIS A 228 -8.35 2.33 1.24
CA HIS A 228 -8.59 1.43 0.11
C HIS A 228 -8.02 0.04 0.38
N SER A 229 -8.50 -0.96 -0.36
CA SER A 229 -7.86 -2.27 -0.43
C SER A 229 -7.14 -2.43 -1.76
N GLN A 230 -5.94 -2.96 -1.69
CA GLN A 230 -5.15 -3.42 -2.83
C GLN A 230 -5.45 -4.89 -3.20
N GLY A 231 -6.27 -5.58 -2.41
CA GLY A 231 -6.52 -7.02 -2.58
C GLY A 231 -5.33 -7.88 -2.15
N PHE A 232 -4.73 -7.61 -1.00
CA PHE A 232 -3.52 -8.29 -0.51
C PHE A 232 -3.61 -9.82 -0.51
N TRP A 233 -4.79 -10.38 -0.19
CA TRP A 233 -4.97 -11.82 -0.24
C TRP A 233 -4.74 -12.38 -1.66
N LEU A 234 -5.29 -11.71 -2.68
CA LEU A 234 -5.08 -12.08 -4.09
C LEU A 234 -3.62 -11.93 -4.50
N GLN A 235 -2.96 -10.86 -4.05
CA GLN A 235 -1.54 -10.60 -4.32
C GLN A 235 -0.62 -11.68 -3.69
N GLY A 236 -1.03 -12.27 -2.58
CA GLY A 236 -0.29 -13.37 -1.96
C GLY A 236 -0.60 -14.75 -2.56
N TYR A 237 -1.77 -14.92 -3.20
CA TYR A 237 -2.22 -16.22 -3.73
C TYR A 237 -1.96 -16.38 -5.23
N LEU A 238 -2.39 -15.41 -6.05
CA LEU A 238 -2.34 -15.52 -7.50
C LEU A 238 -0.92 -15.65 -8.08
N PRO A 239 0.13 -14.99 -7.56
CA PRO A 239 1.48 -15.21 -8.06
C PRO A 239 1.92 -16.68 -7.97
N MET A 240 1.53 -17.39 -6.92
CA MET A 240 1.85 -18.82 -6.76
C MET A 240 1.11 -19.68 -7.79
N GLU A 241 -0.17 -19.39 -8.05
CA GLU A 241 -0.96 -20.06 -9.11
C GLU A 241 -0.34 -19.84 -10.49
N ILE A 242 0.04 -18.60 -10.79
CA ILE A 242 0.63 -18.23 -12.08
C ILE A 242 1.97 -18.94 -12.28
N LEU A 243 2.86 -18.93 -11.28
CA LEU A 243 4.14 -19.62 -11.34
C LEU A 243 3.96 -21.14 -11.49
N TYR A 244 3.00 -21.72 -10.78
CA TYR A 244 2.68 -23.15 -10.89
C TYR A 244 2.22 -23.51 -12.30
N PHE A 245 1.26 -22.78 -12.89
CA PHE A 245 0.77 -23.05 -14.23
C PHE A 245 1.82 -22.78 -15.30
N TYR A 246 2.63 -21.74 -15.12
CA TYR A 246 3.76 -21.49 -16.00
C TYR A 246 4.76 -22.66 -16.00
N LYS A 247 5.13 -23.14 -14.82
CA LYS A 247 6.08 -24.25 -14.69
C LYS A 247 5.54 -25.56 -15.24
N LYS A 248 4.23 -25.83 -15.07
CA LYS A 248 3.59 -27.07 -15.51
C LYS A 248 3.19 -27.08 -16.97
N MET A 249 2.79 -25.96 -17.54
CA MET A 249 2.11 -25.90 -18.83
C MET A 249 2.63 -24.75 -19.72
N GLY A 250 3.58 -23.95 -19.29
CA GLY A 250 4.04 -22.75 -20.01
C GLY A 250 3.00 -21.63 -20.08
N MET A 251 1.96 -21.65 -19.22
CA MET A 251 0.86 -20.68 -19.26
C MET A 251 1.06 -19.55 -18.26
N ALA A 252 0.97 -18.32 -18.74
CA ALA A 252 0.94 -17.11 -17.91
C ALA A 252 -0.15 -16.15 -18.44
N PRO A 253 -0.65 -15.22 -17.61
CA PRO A 253 -1.50 -14.15 -18.10
C PRO A 253 -0.80 -13.33 -19.20
N LEU A 254 -1.59 -12.86 -20.17
CA LEU A 254 -1.09 -12.01 -21.26
C LEU A 254 -0.93 -10.54 -20.85
N ASP A 255 -1.54 -10.16 -19.72
CA ASP A 255 -1.53 -8.79 -19.20
C ASP A 255 -1.48 -8.80 -17.67
N ASP A 256 -1.33 -7.63 -17.06
CA ASP A 256 -1.29 -7.46 -15.61
C ASP A 256 -2.63 -7.83 -14.95
N VAL A 257 -2.57 -8.47 -13.79
CA VAL A 257 -3.74 -8.86 -13.00
C VAL A 257 -4.00 -7.81 -11.92
N ILE A 258 -4.93 -6.90 -12.22
CA ILE A 258 -5.23 -5.78 -11.33
C ILE A 258 -6.18 -6.22 -10.22
N THR A 259 -5.75 -6.06 -8.95
CA THR A 259 -6.47 -6.48 -7.74
C THR A 259 -7.09 -5.32 -6.95
N GLY A 260 -6.87 -4.09 -7.36
CA GLY A 260 -7.38 -2.85 -6.72
C GLY A 260 -7.01 -1.61 -7.52
N PRO A 261 -7.42 -0.40 -7.08
CA PRO A 261 -7.95 -0.09 -5.75
C PRO A 261 -9.47 -0.28 -5.60
N VAL A 262 -9.89 -0.69 -4.39
CA VAL A 262 -11.30 -0.62 -3.95
C VAL A 262 -11.37 0.35 -2.78
N VAL A 263 -12.11 1.45 -2.92
CA VAL A 263 -12.28 2.45 -1.85
C VAL A 263 -13.13 1.87 -0.72
N ILE A 264 -12.60 1.96 0.51
CA ILE A 264 -13.26 1.54 1.74
C ILE A 264 -13.70 2.80 2.50
N ASN A 265 -14.98 2.84 2.89
CA ASN A 265 -15.60 3.95 3.59
C ASN A 265 -16.67 3.44 4.57
N GLU A 266 -17.41 4.34 5.22
CA GLU A 266 -18.44 4.00 6.21
C GLU A 266 -19.51 3.02 5.69
N SER A 267 -19.79 3.01 4.39
CA SER A 267 -20.85 2.19 3.80
C SER A 267 -20.46 0.72 3.60
N ASN A 268 -19.16 0.41 3.54
CA ASN A 268 -18.68 -0.95 3.24
C ASN A 268 -17.63 -1.48 4.25
N VAL A 269 -17.21 -0.68 5.21
CA VAL A 269 -16.12 -1.05 6.15
C VAL A 269 -16.42 -2.31 6.97
N ASP A 270 -17.66 -2.54 7.38
CA ASP A 270 -18.02 -3.73 8.16
C ASP A 270 -17.81 -5.04 7.37
N GLN A 271 -18.02 -5.00 6.04
CA GLN A 271 -17.72 -6.13 5.16
C GLN A 271 -16.20 -6.40 5.11
N TRP A 272 -15.39 -5.34 5.03
CA TRP A 272 -13.93 -5.45 5.03
C TRP A 272 -13.39 -5.94 6.37
N ILE A 273 -13.90 -5.45 7.50
CA ILE A 273 -13.55 -5.94 8.84
C ILE A 273 -13.81 -7.45 8.93
N LYS A 274 -14.99 -7.89 8.49
CA LYS A 274 -15.34 -9.32 8.48
C LYS A 274 -14.39 -10.14 7.60
N PHE A 275 -14.06 -9.63 6.42
CA PHE A 275 -13.14 -10.30 5.49
C PHE A 275 -11.72 -10.41 6.06
N VAL A 276 -11.16 -9.30 6.58
CA VAL A 276 -9.80 -9.29 7.14
C VAL A 276 -9.72 -10.20 8.37
N LYS A 277 -10.71 -10.14 9.28
CA LYS A 277 -10.80 -11.06 10.43
C LYS A 277 -10.85 -12.53 10.02
N ALA A 278 -11.59 -12.86 8.97
CA ALA A 278 -11.65 -14.24 8.44
C ALA A 278 -10.30 -14.66 7.83
N THR A 279 -9.53 -13.72 7.30
CA THR A 279 -8.24 -13.99 6.64
C THR A 279 -7.09 -14.18 7.63
N ILE A 280 -6.96 -13.28 8.62
CA ILE A 280 -5.82 -13.28 9.55
C ILE A 280 -6.16 -13.82 10.95
N GLY A 281 -7.45 -14.00 11.27
CA GLY A 281 -7.96 -14.39 12.58
C GLY A 281 -8.24 -13.21 13.50
N GLU A 282 -9.22 -13.39 14.39
CA GLU A 282 -9.72 -12.35 15.31
C GLU A 282 -8.60 -11.79 16.24
N ASP A 283 -7.76 -12.67 16.78
CA ASP A 283 -6.70 -12.27 17.71
C ASP A 283 -5.58 -11.49 17.01
N ALA A 284 -5.19 -11.90 15.80
CA ALA A 284 -4.20 -11.17 15.01
C ALA A 284 -4.74 -9.83 14.55
N TYR A 285 -6.03 -9.76 14.21
CA TYR A 285 -6.71 -8.51 13.89
C TYR A 285 -6.65 -7.52 15.06
N LYS A 286 -7.05 -7.94 16.26
CA LYS A 286 -7.04 -7.08 17.46
C LYS A 286 -5.65 -6.60 17.85
N LYS A 287 -4.62 -7.44 17.73
CA LYS A 287 -3.23 -7.08 18.04
C LYS A 287 -2.65 -5.99 17.14
N GLN A 288 -3.21 -5.80 15.94
CA GLN A 288 -2.75 -4.78 15.00
C GLN A 288 -3.41 -3.41 15.22
N ILE A 289 -4.38 -3.30 16.12
CA ILE A 289 -5.00 -2.02 16.47
C ILE A 289 -4.11 -1.30 17.49
N THR A 290 -3.55 -0.16 17.10
CA THR A 290 -2.50 0.55 17.86
C THR A 290 -2.78 2.04 18.05
N TRP A 291 -4.06 2.40 18.19
CA TRP A 291 -4.48 3.80 18.45
C TRP A 291 -3.98 4.36 19.77
#